data_ed942997730b45a0c699deefe73608d3
#
_entry.id   ed942997730b45a0c699deefe73608d3
#
_cell.length_a   1.000
_cell.length_b   1.000
_cell.length_c   1.000
_cell.angle_alpha   90.00
_cell.angle_beta   90.00
_cell.angle_gamma   90.00
#
_symmetry.space_group_name_H-M   'P 1'
#
loop_
_entity.id
_entity.type
_entity.pdbx_description
1 polymer ?
#
loop_
_entity_poly.entity_id
_entity_poly.type
_entity_poly.pdbx_seq_one_letter_code
_entity_poly.pdbx_strand_id
1 'polypeptide(L)'
;MRILFHHRIRSKDGQFVHLEELTRALEREGHEVLIVGPAAVQTEQFGSDAGIVDLLKRFLPKALYEALEFAYSVPAYFRLMRAIRSFRPDVVYERYQLFFPAGVWATRRCRLPMLLEVNAPLLQERAKHSGGIALARLASWSERYVWNAAAYCLPVTRVLADMVQATGVPDERLRVIPNGIDFSRFDGAPGREEAKARLGLQGRLVLGFVGFIRHWHGLERVLQYVAAHPERNASALLVGDGPARADLEVLAAQLGISDRVRVTGIVQRDEVAQWLAAFDIALQPDVTAYASPLKLFEYMYCGLPVIAPDTPNIREILANGANGLLFDRDKPGDFERAMTELVANAPLRAQLGSAARQTILDRDLTWQGNARRVVELAQAARATVTRD
;
A
#
# COMPACT_ATOMS: atom_id res chain seq x y z
N MET A 1 -15.12 -14.36 15.94
CA MET A 1 -16.00 -13.18 15.73
C MET A 1 -16.53 -13.17 14.31
N ARG A 2 -17.66 -12.50 14.12
CA ARG A 2 -18.24 -12.25 12.78
C ARG A 2 -17.93 -10.82 12.37
N ILE A 3 -17.09 -10.65 11.36
CA ILE A 3 -16.58 -9.35 10.90
C ILE A 3 -17.18 -9.05 9.54
N LEU A 4 -17.88 -7.93 9.41
CA LEU A 4 -18.36 -7.46 8.13
C LEU A 4 -17.35 -6.46 7.56
N PHE A 5 -16.65 -6.83 6.48
CA PHE A 5 -15.68 -5.97 5.81
C PHE A 5 -16.34 -5.18 4.69
N HIS A 6 -16.45 -3.86 4.85
CA HIS A 6 -17.07 -2.97 3.88
C HIS A 6 -16.05 -2.14 3.12
N HIS A 7 -16.15 -2.11 1.78
CA HIS A 7 -15.23 -1.38 0.93
C HIS A 7 -15.89 -0.86 -0.34
N ARG A 8 -15.17 0.03 -1.06
CA ARG A 8 -15.56 0.55 -2.37
C ARG A 8 -14.45 0.37 -3.43
N ILE A 9 -13.56 -0.61 -3.24
CA ILE A 9 -12.48 -0.93 -4.18
C ILE A 9 -13.09 -1.45 -5.47
N ARG A 10 -12.59 -0.98 -6.61
CA ARG A 10 -13.06 -1.36 -7.95
C ARG A 10 -11.98 -2.01 -8.80
N SER A 11 -10.69 -1.71 -8.55
CA SER A 11 -9.55 -2.23 -9.29
C SER A 11 -8.77 -3.26 -8.49
N LYS A 12 -8.17 -4.23 -9.16
CA LYS A 12 -7.22 -5.16 -8.58
C LYS A 12 -5.84 -4.51 -8.52
N ASP A 13 -5.63 -3.58 -7.60
CA ASP A 13 -4.34 -2.92 -7.33
C ASP A 13 -3.87 -3.19 -5.90
N GLY A 14 -2.90 -2.42 -5.41
CA GLY A 14 -2.41 -2.54 -4.04
C GLY A 14 -3.49 -2.42 -2.96
N GLN A 15 -4.62 -1.75 -3.26
CA GLN A 15 -5.75 -1.65 -2.34
C GLN A 15 -6.48 -2.98 -2.20
N PHE A 16 -6.66 -3.69 -3.31
CA PHE A 16 -7.25 -5.03 -3.32
C PHE A 16 -6.37 -6.04 -2.60
N VAL A 17 -5.05 -5.92 -2.79
CA VAL A 17 -4.06 -6.74 -2.07
C VAL A 17 -4.24 -6.63 -0.56
N HIS A 18 -4.32 -5.41 -0.04
CA HIS A 18 -4.52 -5.18 1.40
C HIS A 18 -5.81 -5.84 1.91
N LEU A 19 -6.93 -5.66 1.19
CA LEU A 19 -8.21 -6.26 1.55
C LEU A 19 -8.10 -7.79 1.60
N GLU A 20 -7.56 -8.39 0.54
CA GLU A 20 -7.46 -9.86 0.41
C GLU A 20 -6.57 -10.46 1.51
N GLU A 21 -5.42 -9.84 1.81
CA GLU A 21 -4.50 -10.34 2.82
C GLU A 21 -5.06 -10.23 4.24
N LEU A 22 -5.66 -9.09 4.57
CA LEU A 22 -6.24 -8.91 5.89
C LEU A 22 -7.43 -9.84 6.10
N THR A 23 -8.31 -9.99 5.12
CA THR A 23 -9.46 -10.90 5.25
C THR A 23 -9.03 -12.36 5.38
N ARG A 24 -8.06 -12.82 4.57
CA ARG A 24 -7.48 -14.17 4.71
C ARG A 24 -6.83 -14.38 6.07
N ALA A 25 -6.12 -13.38 6.59
CA ALA A 25 -5.50 -13.47 7.91
C ALA A 25 -6.55 -13.59 9.01
N LEU A 26 -7.64 -12.81 8.96
CA LEU A 26 -8.76 -12.91 9.89
C LEU A 26 -9.44 -14.30 9.83
N GLU A 27 -9.63 -14.86 8.64
CA GLU A 27 -10.19 -16.21 8.46
C GLU A 27 -9.26 -17.29 9.00
N ARG A 28 -7.94 -17.18 8.80
CA ARG A 28 -6.93 -18.10 9.36
C ARG A 28 -6.90 -18.06 10.90
N GLU A 29 -7.19 -16.91 11.50
CA GLU A 29 -7.34 -16.75 12.96
C GLU A 29 -8.72 -17.24 13.48
N GLY A 30 -9.53 -17.89 12.62
CA GLY A 30 -10.81 -18.52 13.00
C GLY A 30 -12.00 -17.56 13.08
N HIS A 31 -11.94 -16.42 12.39
CA HIS A 31 -13.05 -15.47 12.31
C HIS A 31 -13.87 -15.66 11.04
N GLU A 32 -15.18 -15.42 11.12
CA GLU A 32 -16.05 -15.39 9.95
C GLU A 32 -16.00 -13.97 9.33
N VAL A 33 -15.65 -13.87 8.06
CA VAL A 33 -15.57 -12.59 7.36
C VAL A 33 -16.59 -12.54 6.21
N LEU A 34 -17.45 -11.52 6.21
CA LEU A 34 -18.32 -11.21 5.08
C LEU A 34 -17.84 -9.93 4.39
N ILE A 35 -17.40 -10.04 3.15
CA ILE A 35 -16.98 -8.89 2.34
C ILE A 35 -18.21 -8.28 1.65
N VAL A 36 -18.43 -6.98 1.83
CA VAL A 36 -19.49 -6.20 1.19
C VAL A 36 -18.88 -5.04 0.41
N GLY A 37 -19.04 -5.06 -0.91
CA GLY A 37 -18.47 -4.05 -1.80
C GLY A 37 -19.24 -3.95 -3.12
N PRO A 38 -18.75 -3.19 -4.11
CA PRO A 38 -19.28 -3.14 -5.46
C PRO A 38 -19.22 -4.53 -6.12
N ALA A 39 -20.24 -4.88 -6.89
CA ALA A 39 -20.32 -6.17 -7.59
C ALA A 39 -19.24 -6.39 -8.69
N ALA A 40 -18.49 -5.37 -9.05
CA ALA A 40 -17.62 -5.31 -10.23
C ALA A 40 -16.15 -5.69 -10.00
N VAL A 41 -15.75 -6.30 -8.86
CA VAL A 41 -14.36 -6.73 -8.61
C VAL A 41 -13.95 -7.97 -9.45
N GLN A 42 -14.83 -8.47 -10.30
CA GLN A 42 -14.59 -9.69 -11.10
C GLN A 42 -13.90 -9.45 -12.46
N THR A 43 -13.56 -8.22 -12.83
CA THR A 43 -12.83 -7.98 -14.08
C THR A 43 -11.32 -8.22 -13.88
N GLU A 44 -10.77 -9.13 -14.68
CA GLU A 44 -9.39 -9.65 -14.62
C GLU A 44 -8.29 -8.64 -15.01
N GLN A 45 -8.62 -7.38 -15.33
CA GLN A 45 -7.63 -6.41 -15.79
C GLN A 45 -7.12 -5.53 -14.67
N PHE A 46 -5.82 -5.67 -14.40
CA PHE A 46 -5.04 -4.83 -13.48
C PHE A 46 -5.05 -3.37 -13.95
N GLY A 47 -5.58 -2.46 -13.14
CA GLY A 47 -5.48 -1.00 -13.39
C GLY A 47 -6.50 -0.41 -14.37
N SER A 48 -7.51 -1.13 -14.85
CA SER A 48 -8.53 -0.57 -15.74
C SER A 48 -9.81 -0.20 -14.97
N ASP A 49 -10.03 1.10 -14.80
CA ASP A 49 -11.33 1.70 -14.43
C ASP A 49 -12.27 1.85 -15.66
N ALA A 50 -12.04 1.09 -16.75
CA ALA A 50 -12.78 1.21 -17.99
C ALA A 50 -14.25 0.78 -17.82
N GLY A 51 -15.16 1.74 -17.76
CA GLY A 51 -16.58 1.48 -17.65
C GLY A 51 -17.43 2.75 -17.58
N ILE A 52 -18.70 2.59 -17.31
CA ILE A 52 -19.72 3.64 -17.15
C ILE A 52 -19.24 4.81 -16.25
N VAL A 53 -18.38 4.54 -15.28
CA VAL A 53 -17.83 5.55 -14.34
C VAL A 53 -16.87 6.51 -15.04
N ASP A 54 -16.00 6.04 -15.93
CA ASP A 54 -15.09 6.91 -16.67
C ASP A 54 -15.83 7.72 -17.72
N LEU A 55 -16.86 7.13 -18.31
CA LEU A 55 -17.78 7.86 -19.19
C LEU A 55 -18.48 8.98 -18.40
N LEU A 56 -19.00 8.69 -17.22
CA LEU A 56 -19.65 9.69 -16.35
C LEU A 56 -18.66 10.78 -15.91
N LYS A 57 -17.43 10.44 -15.53
CA LYS A 57 -16.36 11.42 -15.20
C LYS A 57 -16.05 12.35 -16.37
N ARG A 58 -16.09 11.83 -17.60
CA ARG A 58 -15.75 12.60 -18.81
C ARG A 58 -16.85 13.56 -19.26
N PHE A 59 -18.11 13.18 -19.07
CA PHE A 59 -19.25 13.93 -19.61
C PHE A 59 -20.04 14.74 -18.58
N LEU A 60 -19.92 14.43 -17.29
CA LEU A 60 -20.65 15.18 -16.25
C LEU A 60 -19.83 16.35 -15.70
N PRO A 61 -20.49 17.49 -15.40
CA PRO A 61 -19.89 18.52 -14.58
C PRO A 61 -19.37 17.91 -13.27
N LYS A 62 -18.17 18.31 -12.84
CA LYS A 62 -17.49 17.72 -11.69
C LYS A 62 -18.33 17.72 -10.42
N ALA A 63 -19.03 18.83 -10.14
CA ALA A 63 -19.93 18.92 -8.97
C ALA A 63 -21.05 17.89 -9.00
N LEU A 64 -21.64 17.62 -10.19
CA LEU A 64 -22.68 16.62 -10.35
C LEU A 64 -22.12 15.20 -10.16
N TYR A 65 -20.94 14.92 -10.68
CA TYR A 65 -20.27 13.65 -10.46
C TYR A 65 -19.99 13.40 -8.96
N GLU A 66 -19.47 14.41 -8.23
CA GLU A 66 -19.20 14.31 -6.80
C GLU A 66 -20.52 14.16 -5.99
N ALA A 67 -21.59 14.84 -6.39
CA ALA A 67 -22.91 14.65 -5.80
C ALA A 67 -23.45 13.22 -5.99
N LEU A 68 -23.25 12.63 -7.18
CA LEU A 68 -23.60 11.25 -7.46
C LEU A 68 -22.74 10.25 -6.66
N GLU A 69 -21.44 10.55 -6.48
CA GLU A 69 -20.59 9.75 -5.59
C GLU A 69 -21.13 9.73 -4.14
N PHE A 70 -21.55 10.88 -3.63
CA PHE A 70 -22.15 10.97 -2.30
C PHE A 70 -23.50 10.24 -2.26
N ALA A 71 -24.37 10.46 -3.27
CA ALA A 71 -25.69 9.80 -3.38
C ALA A 71 -25.60 8.28 -3.45
N TYR A 72 -24.50 7.73 -3.98
CA TYR A 72 -24.24 6.29 -3.96
C TYR A 72 -24.20 5.69 -2.54
N SER A 73 -24.00 6.50 -1.51
CA SER A 73 -24.11 6.06 -0.12
C SER A 73 -25.48 5.50 0.24
N VAL A 74 -26.55 5.94 -0.43
CA VAL A 74 -27.91 5.48 -0.15
C VAL A 74 -28.12 4.02 -0.56
N PRO A 75 -27.90 3.60 -1.83
CA PRO A 75 -27.98 2.18 -2.18
C PRO A 75 -26.95 1.32 -1.44
N ALA A 76 -25.75 1.85 -1.13
CA ALA A 76 -24.76 1.15 -0.33
C ALA A 76 -25.26 0.91 1.11
N TYR A 77 -25.92 1.89 1.73
CA TYR A 77 -26.54 1.73 3.03
C TYR A 77 -27.56 0.59 3.05
N PHE A 78 -28.48 0.52 2.09
CA PHE A 78 -29.48 -0.55 2.04
C PHE A 78 -28.84 -1.94 1.81
N ARG A 79 -27.79 -2.01 0.98
CA ARG A 79 -27.01 -3.23 0.78
C ARG A 79 -26.36 -3.67 2.10
N LEU A 80 -25.73 -2.73 2.80
CA LEU A 80 -25.07 -2.98 4.07
C LEU A 80 -26.07 -3.40 5.16
N MET A 81 -27.23 -2.74 5.24
CA MET A 81 -28.31 -3.11 6.15
C MET A 81 -28.84 -4.53 5.91
N ARG A 82 -28.95 -4.95 4.63
CA ARG A 82 -29.32 -6.32 4.30
C ARG A 82 -28.24 -7.31 4.76
N ALA A 83 -26.96 -7.01 4.49
CA ALA A 83 -25.84 -7.84 4.93
C ALA A 83 -25.76 -7.94 6.46
N ILE A 84 -25.92 -6.85 7.18
CA ILE A 84 -25.95 -6.84 8.66
C ILE A 84 -27.07 -7.72 9.20
N ARG A 85 -28.27 -7.64 8.63
CA ARG A 85 -29.41 -8.45 9.09
C ARG A 85 -29.20 -9.94 8.85
N SER A 86 -28.64 -10.34 7.71
CA SER A 86 -28.41 -11.73 7.36
C SER A 86 -27.20 -12.33 8.09
N PHE A 87 -26.11 -11.57 8.12
CA PHE A 87 -24.84 -12.03 8.66
C PHE A 87 -24.71 -11.84 10.18
N ARG A 88 -25.40 -10.83 10.78
CA ARG A 88 -25.35 -10.48 12.21
C ARG A 88 -23.91 -10.32 12.71
N PRO A 89 -23.14 -9.35 12.15
CA PRO A 89 -21.74 -9.15 12.52
C PRO A 89 -21.60 -8.64 13.95
N ASP A 90 -20.46 -8.93 14.57
CA ASP A 90 -20.04 -8.35 15.85
C ASP A 90 -19.45 -6.94 15.67
N VAL A 91 -18.86 -6.67 14.53
CA VAL A 91 -18.17 -5.43 14.18
C VAL A 91 -18.24 -5.19 12.67
N VAL A 92 -18.25 -3.92 12.25
CA VAL A 92 -18.02 -3.51 10.87
C VAL A 92 -16.59 -2.97 10.74
N TYR A 93 -15.81 -3.57 9.87
CA TYR A 93 -14.51 -3.07 9.43
C TYR A 93 -14.71 -2.37 8.10
N GLU A 94 -14.46 -1.07 8.05
CA GLU A 94 -14.68 -0.26 6.85
C GLU A 94 -13.37 0.32 6.34
N ARG A 95 -13.12 0.16 5.04
CA ARG A 95 -12.07 0.89 4.36
C ARG A 95 -12.57 2.27 3.96
N TYR A 96 -11.94 3.32 4.47
CA TYR A 96 -12.32 4.70 4.24
C TYR A 96 -12.38 5.06 2.75
N GLN A 97 -13.44 5.78 2.38
CA GLN A 97 -13.62 6.38 1.07
C GLN A 97 -14.25 7.77 1.20
N LEU A 98 -13.79 8.71 0.37
CA LEU A 98 -14.35 10.06 0.32
C LEU A 98 -15.79 10.04 -0.19
N PHE A 99 -16.66 10.92 0.32
CA PHE A 99 -18.09 10.97 0.01
C PHE A 99 -18.88 9.71 0.35
N PHE A 100 -18.45 8.91 1.33
CA PHE A 100 -19.04 7.60 1.56
C PHE A 100 -19.43 7.33 3.03
N PRO A 101 -20.46 8.00 3.59
CA PRO A 101 -20.91 7.81 4.98
C PRO A 101 -21.81 6.58 5.21
N ALA A 102 -22.02 5.70 4.24
CA ALA A 102 -22.95 4.57 4.33
C ALA A 102 -22.68 3.65 5.53
N GLY A 103 -21.41 3.35 5.82
CA GLY A 103 -21.02 2.53 6.97
C GLY A 103 -21.40 3.17 8.29
N VAL A 104 -21.16 4.47 8.44
CA VAL A 104 -21.57 5.24 9.65
C VAL A 104 -23.07 5.17 9.86
N TRP A 105 -23.86 5.38 8.81
CA TRP A 105 -25.33 5.33 8.92
C TRP A 105 -25.83 3.95 9.35
N ALA A 106 -25.26 2.90 8.75
CA ALA A 106 -25.66 1.52 9.05
C ALA A 106 -25.25 1.09 10.47
N THR A 107 -24.01 1.37 10.88
CA THR A 107 -23.50 1.00 12.18
C THR A 107 -24.22 1.73 13.33
N ARG A 108 -24.46 3.04 13.17
CA ARG A 108 -25.28 3.80 14.13
C ARG A 108 -26.70 3.26 14.24
N ARG A 109 -27.36 2.93 13.10
CA ARG A 109 -28.72 2.37 13.09
C ARG A 109 -28.82 1.02 13.79
N CYS A 110 -27.76 0.22 13.69
CA CYS A 110 -27.70 -1.14 14.26
C CYS A 110 -26.96 -1.22 15.59
N ARG A 111 -26.45 -0.11 16.14
CA ARG A 111 -25.61 -0.06 17.35
C ARG A 111 -24.42 -1.03 17.26
N LEU A 112 -23.75 -1.04 16.11
CA LEU A 112 -22.54 -1.84 15.89
C LEU A 112 -21.30 -0.97 15.98
N PRO A 113 -20.20 -1.43 16.58
CA PRO A 113 -18.93 -0.73 16.50
C PRO A 113 -18.38 -0.76 15.08
N MET A 114 -17.70 0.32 14.67
CA MET A 114 -17.01 0.44 13.37
C MET A 114 -15.54 0.69 13.59
N LEU A 115 -14.70 -0.16 13.00
CA LEU A 115 -13.27 0.08 12.83
C LEU A 115 -13.06 0.66 11.42
N LEU A 116 -12.36 1.77 11.33
CA LEU A 116 -12.18 2.49 10.08
C LEU A 116 -10.71 2.48 9.65
N GLU A 117 -10.39 1.73 8.62
CA GLU A 117 -9.08 1.71 7.99
C GLU A 117 -8.87 2.98 7.14
N VAL A 118 -7.80 3.72 7.39
CA VAL A 118 -7.44 4.94 6.64
C VAL A 118 -6.08 4.74 5.98
N ASN A 119 -6.07 4.69 4.63
CA ASN A 119 -4.86 4.43 3.85
C ASN A 119 -4.30 5.67 3.14
N ALA A 120 -5.12 6.72 3.01
CA ALA A 120 -4.76 7.95 2.33
C ALA A 120 -5.66 9.11 2.79
N PRO A 121 -5.16 10.36 2.77
CA PRO A 121 -5.95 11.56 2.97
C PRO A 121 -6.66 11.94 1.67
N LEU A 122 -7.73 11.21 1.30
CA LEU A 122 -8.36 11.25 -0.02
C LEU A 122 -8.86 12.65 -0.42
N LEU A 123 -9.24 13.49 0.54
CA LEU A 123 -9.57 14.89 0.30
C LEU A 123 -8.35 15.65 -0.26
N GLN A 124 -7.19 15.50 0.37
CA GLN A 124 -5.96 16.19 -0.04
C GLN A 124 -5.42 15.61 -1.37
N GLU A 125 -5.45 14.29 -1.54
CA GLU A 125 -5.05 13.63 -2.80
C GLU A 125 -5.87 14.13 -3.98
N ARG A 126 -7.21 14.14 -3.82
CA ARG A 126 -8.10 14.59 -4.87
C ARG A 126 -7.92 16.08 -5.19
N ALA A 127 -7.68 16.90 -4.16
CA ALA A 127 -7.41 18.32 -4.35
C ALA A 127 -6.13 18.58 -5.17
N LYS A 128 -5.08 17.75 -4.96
CA LYS A 128 -3.79 17.94 -5.63
C LYS A 128 -3.71 17.30 -7.03
N HIS A 129 -4.28 16.11 -7.20
CA HIS A 129 -3.98 15.26 -8.37
C HIS A 129 -5.16 15.02 -9.32
N SER A 130 -6.39 15.29 -8.93
CA SER A 130 -7.59 14.98 -9.73
C SER A 130 -8.29 16.20 -10.31
N GLY A 131 -7.53 17.26 -10.58
CA GLY A 131 -8.10 18.53 -11.08
C GLY A 131 -8.93 19.29 -10.05
N GLY A 132 -8.71 19.06 -8.73
CA GLY A 132 -9.38 19.73 -7.61
C GLY A 132 -10.65 19.03 -7.15
N ILE A 133 -11.44 19.71 -6.32
CA ILE A 133 -12.73 19.25 -5.78
C ILE A 133 -13.75 20.38 -5.99
N ALA A 134 -14.90 20.05 -6.59
CA ALA A 134 -15.96 21.03 -6.81
C ALA A 134 -16.81 21.23 -5.55
N LEU A 135 -17.13 20.16 -4.82
CA LEU A 135 -17.92 20.17 -3.58
C LEU A 135 -17.03 20.07 -2.35
N ALA A 136 -16.03 20.94 -2.22
CA ALA A 136 -15.01 20.87 -1.17
C ALA A 136 -15.59 20.88 0.26
N ARG A 137 -16.66 21.66 0.50
CA ARG A 137 -17.33 21.67 1.82
C ARG A 137 -18.00 20.34 2.16
N LEU A 138 -18.65 19.70 1.18
CA LEU A 138 -19.25 18.38 1.34
C LEU A 138 -18.19 17.31 1.54
N ALA A 139 -17.09 17.37 0.79
CA ALA A 139 -15.97 16.47 0.92
C ALA A 139 -15.33 16.54 2.31
N SER A 140 -15.00 17.74 2.77
CA SER A 140 -14.44 17.97 4.11
C SER A 140 -15.38 17.53 5.23
N TRP A 141 -16.67 17.85 5.10
CA TRP A 141 -17.68 17.39 6.05
C TRP A 141 -17.77 15.85 6.08
N SER A 142 -17.84 15.22 4.91
CA SER A 142 -17.93 13.75 4.78
C SER A 142 -16.72 13.05 5.41
N GLU A 143 -15.50 13.53 5.15
CA GLU A 143 -14.28 12.99 5.73
C GLU A 143 -14.28 13.09 7.25
N ARG A 144 -14.50 14.29 7.78
CA ARG A 144 -14.56 14.52 9.23
C ARG A 144 -15.67 13.71 9.91
N TYR A 145 -16.84 13.63 9.27
CA TYR A 145 -17.99 12.89 9.80
C TYR A 145 -17.68 11.40 9.91
N VAL A 146 -17.09 10.81 8.88
CA VAL A 146 -16.75 9.37 8.86
C VAL A 146 -15.64 9.05 9.85
N TRP A 147 -14.57 9.86 9.88
CA TRP A 147 -13.45 9.64 10.79
C TRP A 147 -13.85 9.78 12.27
N ASN A 148 -14.66 10.80 12.60
CA ASN A 148 -15.11 11.02 13.98
C ASN A 148 -16.21 10.06 14.44
N ALA A 149 -16.85 9.32 13.55
CA ALA A 149 -17.89 8.36 13.89
C ALA A 149 -17.36 6.96 14.23
N ALA A 150 -16.14 6.63 13.82
CA ALA A 150 -15.55 5.32 14.06
C ALA A 150 -15.23 5.11 15.54
N ALA A 151 -15.40 3.88 16.03
CA ALA A 151 -14.93 3.49 17.36
C ALA A 151 -13.40 3.59 17.44
N TYR A 152 -12.72 3.10 16.40
CA TYR A 152 -11.28 3.30 16.17
C TYR A 152 -11.03 3.66 14.72
N CYS A 153 -10.15 4.65 14.48
CA CYS A 153 -9.52 4.90 13.20
C CYS A 153 -8.16 4.21 13.16
N LEU A 154 -7.91 3.48 12.07
CA LEU A 154 -6.73 2.65 11.85
C LEU A 154 -5.92 3.20 10.66
N PRO A 155 -5.21 4.32 10.84
CA PRO A 155 -4.31 4.83 9.81
C PRO A 155 -3.09 3.91 9.64
N VAL A 156 -2.58 3.82 8.41
CA VAL A 156 -1.47 2.92 8.08
C VAL A 156 -0.09 3.49 8.45
N THR A 157 -0.02 4.78 8.84
CA THR A 157 1.22 5.44 9.31
C THR A 157 0.88 6.46 10.38
N ARG A 158 1.88 6.84 11.21
CA ARG A 158 1.73 7.91 12.19
C ARG A 158 1.49 9.25 11.51
N VAL A 159 2.17 9.51 10.40
CA VAL A 159 1.94 10.72 9.58
C VAL A 159 0.46 10.87 9.22
N LEU A 160 -0.17 9.78 8.79
CA LEU A 160 -1.60 9.79 8.47
C LEU A 160 -2.48 9.89 9.73
N ALA A 161 -2.06 9.28 10.85
CA ALA A 161 -2.74 9.43 12.14
C ALA A 161 -2.80 10.88 12.60
N ASP A 162 -1.71 11.62 12.45
CA ASP A 162 -1.65 13.04 12.80
C ASP A 162 -2.60 13.88 11.93
N MET A 163 -2.76 13.53 10.64
CA MET A 163 -3.75 14.17 9.76
C MET A 163 -5.19 13.86 10.21
N VAL A 164 -5.47 12.63 10.63
CA VAL A 164 -6.78 12.22 11.16
C VAL A 164 -7.05 12.95 12.48
N GLN A 165 -6.08 13.01 13.38
CA GLN A 165 -6.17 13.70 14.67
C GLN A 165 -6.50 15.20 14.50
N ALA A 166 -5.89 15.84 13.51
CA ALA A 166 -6.14 17.26 13.20
C ALA A 166 -7.60 17.56 12.82
N THR A 167 -8.41 16.54 12.48
CA THR A 167 -9.85 16.70 12.19
C THR A 167 -10.74 16.58 13.43
N GLY A 168 -10.15 16.33 14.61
CA GLY A 168 -10.85 16.23 15.89
C GLY A 168 -11.06 14.79 16.39
N VAL A 169 -10.47 13.79 15.75
CA VAL A 169 -10.47 12.41 16.27
C VAL A 169 -9.51 12.34 17.46
N PRO A 170 -9.97 11.92 18.66
CA PRO A 170 -9.12 11.84 19.83
C PRO A 170 -8.08 10.73 19.75
N ASP A 171 -6.92 10.93 20.37
CA ASP A 171 -5.76 10.01 20.27
C ASP A 171 -6.08 8.60 20.78
N GLU A 172 -6.94 8.47 21.79
CA GLU A 172 -7.38 7.18 22.31
C GLU A 172 -8.18 6.34 21.32
N ARG A 173 -8.69 6.95 20.23
CA ARG A 173 -9.35 6.25 19.11
C ARG A 173 -8.47 6.08 17.88
N LEU A 174 -7.21 6.50 17.95
CA LEU A 174 -6.23 6.31 16.87
C LEU A 174 -5.33 5.11 17.17
N ARG A 175 -5.22 4.18 16.23
CA ARG A 175 -4.29 3.04 16.31
C ARG A 175 -3.62 2.86 14.97
N VAL A 176 -2.33 3.12 14.92
CA VAL A 176 -1.55 2.91 13.68
C VAL A 176 -1.40 1.41 13.45
N ILE A 177 -1.90 0.93 12.31
CA ILE A 177 -1.71 -0.45 11.85
C ILE A 177 -1.05 -0.37 10.47
N PRO A 178 0.28 -0.51 10.37
CA PRO A 178 0.98 -0.49 9.10
C PRO A 178 0.60 -1.70 8.26
N ASN A 179 0.92 -1.67 6.97
CA ASN A 179 0.80 -2.85 6.14
C ASN A 179 1.64 -4.01 6.72
N GLY A 180 1.33 -5.22 6.30
CA GLY A 180 2.00 -6.44 6.74
C GLY A 180 2.44 -7.29 5.56
N ILE A 181 3.07 -8.42 5.87
CA ILE A 181 3.47 -9.43 4.90
C ILE A 181 2.87 -10.79 5.25
N ASP A 182 2.52 -11.59 4.25
CA ASP A 182 2.24 -13.02 4.41
C ASP A 182 3.50 -13.83 4.08
N PHE A 183 4.13 -14.41 5.10
CA PHE A 183 5.37 -15.18 4.97
C PHE A 183 5.21 -16.36 4.01
N SER A 184 4.05 -17.02 4.00
CA SER A 184 3.82 -18.22 3.18
C SER A 184 3.99 -17.99 1.68
N ARG A 185 3.89 -16.75 1.22
CA ARG A 185 4.11 -16.38 -0.19
C ARG A 185 5.58 -16.37 -0.60
N PHE A 186 6.48 -16.32 0.38
CA PHE A 186 7.92 -16.25 0.16
C PHE A 186 8.63 -17.56 0.52
N ASP A 187 7.87 -18.52 1.06
CA ASP A 187 8.36 -19.85 1.34
C ASP A 187 8.66 -20.58 0.00
N GLY A 188 9.82 -21.19 -0.09
CA GLY A 188 10.23 -21.90 -1.31
C GLY A 188 10.75 -21.00 -2.44
N ALA A 189 10.99 -19.71 -2.18
CA ALA A 189 11.71 -18.88 -3.15
C ALA A 189 13.11 -19.46 -3.42
N PRO A 190 13.61 -19.39 -4.67
CA PRO A 190 14.93 -19.91 -5.02
C PRO A 190 16.03 -19.12 -4.32
N GLY A 191 17.21 -19.70 -4.20
CA GLY A 191 18.40 -18.96 -3.78
C GLY A 191 18.76 -17.85 -4.79
N ARG A 192 19.45 -16.80 -4.33
CA ARG A 192 19.77 -15.62 -5.17
C ARG A 192 20.51 -15.99 -6.45
N GLU A 193 21.53 -16.82 -6.38
CA GLU A 193 22.30 -17.19 -7.57
C GLU A 193 21.48 -18.03 -8.55
N GLU A 194 20.60 -18.89 -8.04
CA GLU A 194 19.67 -19.64 -8.87
C GLU A 194 18.65 -18.72 -9.55
N ALA A 195 18.08 -17.76 -8.82
CA ALA A 195 17.16 -16.78 -9.38
C ALA A 195 17.84 -15.94 -10.48
N LYS A 196 19.07 -15.47 -10.23
CA LYS A 196 19.87 -14.76 -11.24
C LYS A 196 20.18 -15.63 -12.46
N ALA A 197 20.50 -16.92 -12.26
CA ALA A 197 20.76 -17.85 -13.35
C ALA A 197 19.54 -18.01 -14.26
N ARG A 198 18.36 -18.20 -13.69
CA ARG A 198 17.08 -18.29 -14.43
C ARG A 198 16.78 -17.03 -15.26
N LEU A 199 17.27 -15.87 -14.80
CA LEU A 199 17.03 -14.58 -15.45
C LEU A 199 18.18 -14.12 -16.37
N GLY A 200 19.27 -14.87 -16.47
CA GLY A 200 20.47 -14.48 -17.24
C GLY A 200 21.22 -13.29 -16.63
N LEU A 201 21.14 -13.14 -15.29
CA LEU A 201 21.74 -12.04 -14.53
C LEU A 201 22.94 -12.48 -13.68
N GLN A 202 23.54 -13.66 -13.99
CA GLN A 202 24.70 -14.16 -13.27
C GLN A 202 25.87 -13.16 -13.32
N GLY A 203 26.52 -12.99 -12.19
CA GLY A 203 27.65 -12.07 -12.04
C GLY A 203 27.30 -10.60 -12.08
N ARG A 204 26.03 -10.23 -12.30
CA ARG A 204 25.54 -8.84 -12.23
C ARG A 204 25.07 -8.49 -10.83
N LEU A 205 25.25 -7.23 -10.43
CA LEU A 205 24.61 -6.68 -9.24
C LEU A 205 23.22 -6.16 -9.62
N VAL A 206 22.18 -6.75 -9.03
CA VAL A 206 20.79 -6.49 -9.40
C VAL A 206 20.16 -5.46 -8.48
N LEU A 207 19.83 -4.30 -9.07
CA LEU A 207 19.09 -3.21 -8.46
C LEU A 207 17.59 -3.41 -8.75
N GLY A 208 16.82 -3.77 -7.73
CA GLY A 208 15.46 -4.25 -7.92
C GLY A 208 14.38 -3.30 -7.45
N PHE A 209 13.31 -3.21 -8.22
CA PHE A 209 12.05 -2.55 -7.86
C PHE A 209 10.88 -3.46 -8.18
N VAL A 210 9.86 -3.52 -7.31
CA VAL A 210 8.59 -4.21 -7.60
C VAL A 210 7.39 -3.26 -7.42
N GLY A 211 6.43 -3.35 -8.33
CA GLY A 211 5.14 -2.67 -8.22
C GLY A 211 4.67 -2.00 -9.51
N PHE A 212 3.56 -1.26 -9.40
CA PHE A 212 3.01 -0.51 -10.52
C PHE A 212 3.88 0.72 -10.81
N ILE A 213 4.51 0.74 -12.01
CA ILE A 213 5.53 1.70 -12.40
C ILE A 213 4.90 3.06 -12.73
N ARG A 214 5.03 4.02 -11.82
CA ARG A 214 4.53 5.39 -11.97
C ARG A 214 5.67 6.39 -12.07
N HIS A 215 5.45 7.53 -12.74
CA HIS A 215 6.44 8.61 -12.88
C HIS A 215 6.99 9.12 -11.53
N TRP A 216 6.13 9.21 -10.53
CA TRP A 216 6.53 9.69 -9.20
C TRP A 216 7.39 8.69 -8.38
N HIS A 217 7.65 7.47 -8.88
CA HIS A 217 8.58 6.55 -8.22
C HIS A 217 10.05 6.93 -8.37
N GLY A 218 10.40 7.84 -9.31
CA GLY A 218 11.77 8.31 -9.50
C GLY A 218 12.74 7.24 -10.01
N LEU A 219 12.23 6.26 -10.79
CA LEU A 219 13.03 5.15 -11.32
C LEU A 219 14.06 5.58 -12.35
N GLU A 220 13.88 6.73 -12.98
CA GLU A 220 14.86 7.35 -13.90
C GLU A 220 16.22 7.58 -13.22
N ARG A 221 16.25 7.88 -11.90
CA ARG A 221 17.49 8.03 -11.13
C ARG A 221 18.28 6.72 -11.06
N VAL A 222 17.58 5.59 -11.02
CA VAL A 222 18.21 4.26 -11.01
C VAL A 222 18.89 3.99 -12.34
N LEU A 223 18.23 4.28 -13.46
CA LEU A 223 18.78 4.11 -14.80
C LEU A 223 19.99 5.03 -15.00
N GLN A 224 19.90 6.28 -14.58
CA GLN A 224 21.01 7.25 -14.63
C GLN A 224 22.21 6.74 -13.83
N TYR A 225 22.00 6.18 -12.63
CA TYR A 225 23.06 5.58 -11.82
C TYR A 225 23.73 4.40 -12.56
N VAL A 226 22.94 3.49 -13.15
CA VAL A 226 23.46 2.32 -13.89
C VAL A 226 24.30 2.78 -15.11
N ALA A 227 23.88 3.84 -15.79
CA ALA A 227 24.60 4.41 -16.93
C ALA A 227 25.92 5.08 -16.51
N ALA A 228 25.89 5.83 -15.41
CA ALA A 228 27.06 6.55 -14.90
C ALA A 228 28.17 5.65 -14.34
N HIS A 229 27.82 4.39 -13.96
CA HIS A 229 28.74 3.46 -13.30
C HIS A 229 28.85 2.11 -14.03
N PRO A 230 29.35 2.09 -15.30
CA PRO A 230 29.51 0.85 -16.07
C PRO A 230 30.43 -0.19 -15.39
N GLU A 231 31.42 0.29 -14.66
CA GLU A 231 32.40 -0.54 -13.93
C GLU A 231 31.79 -1.38 -12.80
N ARG A 232 30.60 -1.01 -12.33
CA ARG A 232 29.92 -1.71 -11.22
C ARG A 232 29.17 -2.97 -11.67
N ASN A 233 29.09 -3.21 -12.98
CA ASN A 233 28.33 -4.31 -13.57
C ASN A 233 26.90 -4.46 -13.00
N ALA A 234 26.24 -3.31 -12.72
CA ALA A 234 24.90 -3.26 -12.18
C ALA A 234 23.84 -3.38 -13.28
N SER A 235 22.72 -4.02 -12.98
CA SER A 235 21.52 -4.09 -13.82
C SER A 235 20.29 -3.69 -13.03
N ALA A 236 19.37 -2.97 -13.68
CA ALA A 236 18.07 -2.64 -13.11
C ALA A 236 17.03 -3.70 -13.49
N LEU A 237 16.39 -4.29 -12.49
CA LEU A 237 15.28 -5.25 -12.65
C LEU A 237 14.01 -4.64 -12.10
N LEU A 238 13.11 -4.19 -12.99
CA LEU A 238 11.85 -3.53 -12.67
C LEU A 238 10.72 -4.53 -12.84
N VAL A 239 10.24 -5.07 -11.73
CA VAL A 239 9.20 -6.11 -11.68
C VAL A 239 7.83 -5.44 -11.61
N GLY A 240 7.10 -5.46 -12.71
CA GLY A 240 5.80 -4.83 -12.83
C GLY A 240 5.61 -4.08 -14.14
N ASP A 241 4.49 -3.40 -14.24
CA ASP A 241 4.09 -2.59 -15.38
C ASP A 241 3.50 -1.26 -14.90
N GLY A 242 3.29 -0.31 -15.80
CA GLY A 242 2.65 0.95 -15.49
C GLY A 242 2.91 2.06 -16.50
N PRO A 243 2.29 3.23 -16.30
CA PRO A 243 2.33 4.32 -17.29
C PRO A 243 3.73 4.88 -17.58
N ALA A 244 4.69 4.75 -16.63
CA ALA A 244 6.05 5.23 -16.82
C ALA A 244 6.98 4.23 -17.54
N ARG A 245 6.52 3.02 -17.85
CA ARG A 245 7.35 1.97 -18.47
C ARG A 245 7.97 2.43 -19.81
N ALA A 246 7.15 2.93 -20.72
CA ALA A 246 7.62 3.33 -22.04
C ALA A 246 8.71 4.41 -21.97
N ASP A 247 8.54 5.39 -21.06
CA ASP A 247 9.52 6.45 -20.86
C ASP A 247 10.84 5.93 -20.30
N LEU A 248 10.78 4.95 -19.39
CA LEU A 248 11.97 4.30 -18.84
C LEU A 248 12.71 3.46 -19.90
N GLU A 249 12.01 2.74 -20.76
CA GLU A 249 12.60 1.97 -21.86
C GLU A 249 13.27 2.92 -22.88
N VAL A 250 12.65 4.06 -23.21
CA VAL A 250 13.24 5.11 -24.05
C VAL A 250 14.48 5.70 -23.39
N LEU A 251 14.43 6.03 -22.09
CA LEU A 251 15.57 6.56 -21.35
C LEU A 251 16.73 5.54 -21.32
N ALA A 252 16.46 4.25 -21.12
CA ALA A 252 17.48 3.22 -21.15
C ALA A 252 18.20 3.14 -22.50
N ALA A 253 17.45 3.30 -23.63
CA ALA A 253 18.02 3.34 -24.96
C ALA A 253 18.88 4.60 -25.18
N GLN A 254 18.41 5.77 -24.74
CA GLN A 254 19.17 7.03 -24.83
C GLN A 254 20.48 6.99 -24.02
N LEU A 255 20.46 6.30 -22.87
CA LEU A 255 21.64 6.12 -22.01
C LEU A 255 22.56 4.97 -22.50
N GLY A 256 22.18 4.20 -23.52
CA GLY A 256 22.97 3.07 -24.04
C GLY A 256 23.04 1.89 -23.08
N ILE A 257 22.03 1.68 -22.24
CA ILE A 257 22.00 0.63 -21.19
C ILE A 257 20.81 -0.34 -21.33
N SER A 258 20.19 -0.44 -22.50
CA SER A 258 19.02 -1.30 -22.71
C SER A 258 19.28 -2.77 -22.35
N ASP A 259 20.51 -3.25 -22.51
CA ASP A 259 20.94 -4.61 -22.12
C ASP A 259 21.10 -4.80 -20.60
N ARG A 260 21.08 -3.70 -19.84
CA ARG A 260 21.21 -3.69 -18.39
C ARG A 260 19.92 -3.29 -17.66
N VAL A 261 18.84 -3.06 -18.40
CA VAL A 261 17.52 -2.73 -17.84
C VAL A 261 16.49 -3.75 -18.31
N ARG A 262 15.82 -4.37 -17.36
CA ARG A 262 14.74 -5.32 -17.64
C ARG A 262 13.46 -4.89 -16.95
N VAL A 263 12.38 -4.68 -17.72
CA VAL A 263 11.02 -4.48 -17.22
C VAL A 263 10.23 -5.74 -17.51
N THR A 264 9.64 -6.37 -16.47
CA THR A 264 9.00 -7.68 -16.64
C THR A 264 7.61 -7.61 -17.25
N GLY A 265 6.94 -6.44 -17.13
CA GLY A 265 5.50 -6.38 -17.28
C GLY A 265 4.77 -6.91 -16.04
N ILE A 266 3.46 -7.11 -16.15
CA ILE A 266 2.64 -7.65 -15.06
C ILE A 266 3.10 -9.08 -14.74
N VAL A 267 3.44 -9.34 -13.49
CA VAL A 267 3.76 -10.66 -12.97
C VAL A 267 2.66 -11.13 -12.03
N GLN A 268 2.44 -12.44 -11.97
CA GLN A 268 1.50 -13.02 -11.03
C GLN A 268 2.02 -12.83 -9.60
N ARG A 269 1.10 -12.60 -8.66
CA ARG A 269 1.46 -12.28 -7.29
C ARG A 269 2.29 -13.39 -6.61
N ASP A 270 1.99 -14.64 -6.94
CA ASP A 270 2.71 -15.79 -6.39
C ASP A 270 4.11 -15.97 -6.99
N GLU A 271 4.42 -15.29 -8.09
CA GLU A 271 5.73 -15.26 -8.72
C GLU A 271 6.65 -14.17 -8.16
N VAL A 272 6.10 -13.17 -7.45
CA VAL A 272 6.88 -12.01 -6.96
C VAL A 272 8.09 -12.45 -6.14
N ALA A 273 7.94 -13.46 -5.28
CA ALA A 273 9.04 -13.97 -4.46
C ALA A 273 10.23 -14.47 -5.28
N GLN A 274 9.99 -15.10 -6.45
CA GLN A 274 11.03 -15.60 -7.34
C GLN A 274 11.84 -14.45 -7.99
N TRP A 275 11.15 -13.33 -8.30
CA TRP A 275 11.80 -12.15 -8.84
C TRP A 275 12.61 -11.40 -7.78
N LEU A 276 12.05 -11.25 -6.57
CA LEU A 276 12.73 -10.61 -5.44
C LEU A 276 13.99 -11.38 -5.03
N ALA A 277 14.00 -12.69 -5.16
CA ALA A 277 15.15 -13.53 -4.87
C ALA A 277 16.40 -13.14 -5.68
N ALA A 278 16.23 -12.58 -6.90
CA ALA A 278 17.33 -12.12 -7.73
C ALA A 278 17.92 -10.76 -7.33
N PHE A 279 17.28 -9.99 -6.43
CA PHE A 279 17.73 -8.67 -6.05
C PHE A 279 18.95 -8.72 -5.12
N ASP A 280 19.91 -7.84 -5.35
CA ASP A 280 21.00 -7.56 -4.40
C ASP A 280 20.70 -6.33 -3.53
N ILE A 281 20.01 -5.36 -4.11
CA ILE A 281 19.56 -4.13 -3.46
C ILE A 281 18.13 -3.86 -3.88
N ALA A 282 17.23 -3.66 -2.93
CA ALA A 282 15.85 -3.30 -3.17
C ALA A 282 15.64 -1.79 -3.09
N LEU A 283 14.86 -1.24 -4.00
CA LEU A 283 14.74 0.20 -4.18
C LEU A 283 13.32 0.70 -3.96
N GLN A 284 13.21 1.78 -3.20
CA GLN A 284 12.06 2.65 -3.10
C GLN A 284 12.53 4.08 -3.38
N PRO A 285 12.72 4.48 -4.66
CA PRO A 285 13.42 5.75 -4.95
C PRO A 285 12.58 6.98 -4.61
N ASP A 286 11.25 6.87 -4.60
CA ASP A 286 10.36 7.90 -4.05
C ASP A 286 9.06 7.29 -3.52
N VAL A 287 8.36 8.04 -2.65
CA VAL A 287 7.13 7.62 -1.99
C VAL A 287 6.30 8.83 -1.55
N THR A 288 4.98 8.68 -1.50
CA THR A 288 4.10 9.68 -0.89
C THR A 288 4.29 9.71 0.63
N ALA A 289 4.24 10.90 1.22
CA ALA A 289 4.64 11.13 2.61
C ALA A 289 3.79 10.41 3.68
N TYR A 290 2.62 9.90 3.33
CA TYR A 290 1.66 9.22 4.23
C TYR A 290 1.54 7.72 3.94
N ALA A 291 2.15 7.20 2.88
CA ALA A 291 1.96 5.81 2.48
C ALA A 291 2.73 4.83 3.38
N SER A 292 2.16 3.63 3.53
CA SER A 292 2.84 2.43 4.03
C SER A 292 3.07 1.48 2.84
N PRO A 293 4.23 1.54 2.14
CA PRO A 293 4.42 0.78 0.91
C PRO A 293 4.54 -0.72 1.17
N LEU A 294 3.65 -1.53 0.60
CA LEU A 294 3.63 -3.01 0.74
C LEU A 294 4.99 -3.63 0.40
N LYS A 295 5.62 -3.18 -0.68
CA LYS A 295 6.91 -3.70 -1.14
C LYS A 295 8.05 -3.60 -0.13
N LEU A 296 8.02 -2.60 0.77
CA LEU A 296 9.04 -2.49 1.82
C LEU A 296 9.01 -3.70 2.77
N PHE A 297 7.82 -4.15 3.15
CA PHE A 297 7.66 -5.33 4.00
C PHE A 297 8.15 -6.60 3.29
N GLU A 298 7.87 -6.71 1.98
CA GLU A 298 8.36 -7.81 1.14
C GLU A 298 9.88 -7.79 1.03
N TYR A 299 10.50 -6.64 0.74
CA TYR A 299 11.95 -6.48 0.67
C TYR A 299 12.62 -6.84 2.00
N MET A 300 12.11 -6.28 3.09
CA MET A 300 12.66 -6.50 4.44
C MET A 300 12.57 -7.98 4.82
N TYR A 301 11.41 -8.63 4.59
CA TYR A 301 11.27 -10.06 4.89
C TYR A 301 12.21 -10.93 4.07
N CYS A 302 12.41 -10.61 2.78
CA CYS A 302 13.38 -11.29 1.93
C CYS A 302 14.85 -11.05 2.34
N GLY A 303 15.10 -10.27 3.40
CA GLY A 303 16.45 -9.93 3.85
C GLY A 303 17.22 -9.08 2.85
N LEU A 304 16.53 -8.27 2.07
CA LEU A 304 17.14 -7.38 1.10
C LEU A 304 17.54 -6.05 1.77
N PRO A 305 18.75 -5.54 1.50
CA PRO A 305 19.09 -4.16 1.89
C PRO A 305 18.23 -3.19 1.07
N VAL A 306 17.59 -2.25 1.75
CA VAL A 306 16.66 -1.30 1.14
C VAL A 306 17.27 0.09 1.07
N ILE A 307 17.17 0.74 -0.09
CA ILE A 307 17.40 2.18 -0.25
C ILE A 307 16.03 2.87 -0.38
N ALA A 308 15.75 3.86 0.46
CA ALA A 308 14.49 4.58 0.47
C ALA A 308 14.70 6.07 0.84
N PRO A 309 13.75 6.97 0.50
CA PRO A 309 13.85 8.37 0.88
C PRO A 309 13.68 8.54 2.40
N ASP A 310 14.40 9.48 2.96
CA ASP A 310 14.38 9.82 4.38
C ASP A 310 13.15 10.68 4.72
N THR A 311 11.98 10.05 4.71
CA THR A 311 10.70 10.69 5.02
C THR A 311 10.10 10.14 6.31
N PRO A 312 9.25 10.93 7.02
CA PRO A 312 8.69 10.52 8.31
C PRO A 312 8.00 9.15 8.30
N ASN A 313 7.21 8.85 7.28
CA ASN A 313 6.52 7.56 7.14
C ASN A 313 7.49 6.39 6.89
N ILE A 314 8.59 6.61 6.16
CA ILE A 314 9.62 5.58 5.95
C ILE A 314 10.40 5.33 7.24
N ARG A 315 10.71 6.38 7.99
CA ARG A 315 11.38 6.27 9.31
C ARG A 315 10.56 5.47 10.33
N GLU A 316 9.26 5.31 10.15
CA GLU A 316 8.46 4.43 11.00
C GLU A 316 8.86 2.96 10.87
N ILE A 317 9.43 2.56 9.73
CA ILE A 317 9.76 1.17 9.40
C ILE A 317 11.27 0.97 9.26
N LEU A 318 11.97 1.91 8.61
CA LEU A 318 13.41 1.86 8.38
C LEU A 318 14.15 2.87 9.23
N ALA A 319 15.26 2.42 9.84
CA ALA A 319 16.22 3.27 10.54
C ALA A 319 17.52 3.32 9.72
N ASN A 320 17.95 4.54 9.36
CA ASN A 320 19.13 4.77 8.53
C ASN A 320 20.39 4.13 9.10
N GLY A 321 21.07 3.31 8.31
CA GLY A 321 22.28 2.58 8.69
C GLY A 321 22.07 1.39 9.63
N ALA A 322 20.84 1.16 10.13
CA ALA A 322 20.52 0.04 11.01
C ALA A 322 19.84 -1.11 10.27
N ASN A 323 18.74 -0.86 9.57
CA ASN A 323 17.97 -1.86 8.81
C ASN A 323 17.60 -1.40 7.39
N GLY A 324 18.17 -0.30 6.93
CA GLY A 324 18.05 0.26 5.60
C GLY A 324 18.98 1.44 5.44
N LEU A 325 19.13 1.92 4.21
CA LEU A 325 19.90 3.13 3.93
C LEU A 325 18.97 4.19 3.39
N LEU A 326 18.89 5.31 4.10
CA LEU A 326 18.00 6.40 3.73
C LEU A 326 18.80 7.54 3.05
N PHE A 327 18.13 8.18 2.10
CA PHE A 327 18.68 9.35 1.41
C PHE A 327 17.72 10.53 1.47
N ASP A 328 18.25 11.72 1.58
CA ASP A 328 17.52 12.97 1.50
C ASP A 328 17.23 13.28 0.02
N ARG A 329 15.95 13.21 -0.37
CA ARG A 329 15.51 13.42 -1.76
C ARG A 329 15.69 14.87 -2.22
N ASP A 330 15.76 15.81 -1.28
CA ASP A 330 15.91 17.25 -1.56
C ASP A 330 17.39 17.65 -1.63
N LYS A 331 18.32 16.74 -1.28
CA LYS A 331 19.75 16.95 -1.35
C LYS A 331 20.33 16.30 -2.60
N PRO A 332 20.83 17.12 -3.56
CA PRO A 332 21.48 16.59 -4.76
C PRO A 332 22.64 15.63 -4.43
N GLY A 333 22.69 14.51 -5.14
CA GLY A 333 23.75 13.51 -4.98
C GLY A 333 23.59 12.56 -3.79
N ASP A 334 22.59 12.74 -2.91
CA ASP A 334 22.46 11.86 -1.75
C ASP A 334 21.91 10.47 -2.11
N PHE A 335 21.07 10.38 -3.14
CA PHE A 335 20.67 9.08 -3.71
C PHE A 335 21.87 8.33 -4.28
N GLU A 336 22.70 8.99 -5.08
CA GLU A 336 23.93 8.42 -5.66
C GLU A 336 24.92 7.98 -4.57
N ARG A 337 25.04 8.75 -3.48
CA ARG A 337 25.84 8.38 -2.30
C ARG A 337 25.34 7.06 -1.71
N ALA A 338 24.06 6.97 -1.42
CA ALA A 338 23.44 5.77 -0.85
C ALA A 338 23.59 4.55 -1.77
N MET A 339 23.38 4.74 -3.08
CA MET A 339 23.58 3.70 -4.09
C MET A 339 25.03 3.23 -4.12
N THR A 340 26.00 4.16 -4.20
CA THR A 340 27.43 3.85 -4.27
C THR A 340 27.91 3.11 -3.03
N GLU A 341 27.43 3.52 -1.85
CA GLU A 341 27.76 2.88 -0.58
C GLU A 341 27.31 1.42 -0.55
N LEU A 342 26.04 1.11 -0.90
CA LEU A 342 25.56 -0.26 -0.91
C LEU A 342 26.13 -1.09 -2.07
N VAL A 343 26.31 -0.51 -3.24
CA VAL A 343 26.87 -1.20 -4.41
C VAL A 343 28.31 -1.65 -4.10
N ALA A 344 29.11 -0.81 -3.45
CA ALA A 344 30.51 -1.11 -3.13
C ALA A 344 30.71 -2.03 -1.92
N ASN A 345 29.72 -2.15 -1.01
CA ASN A 345 29.90 -2.78 0.29
C ASN A 345 28.99 -4.02 0.49
N ALA A 346 29.46 -5.19 0.08
CA ALA A 346 28.73 -6.45 0.23
C ALA A 346 28.46 -6.83 1.71
N PRO A 347 29.40 -6.67 2.66
CA PRO A 347 29.14 -6.88 4.08
C PRO A 347 28.01 -6.00 4.62
N LEU A 348 27.97 -4.71 4.25
CA LEU A 348 26.90 -3.80 4.66
C LEU A 348 25.54 -4.23 4.08
N ARG A 349 25.49 -4.68 2.83
CA ARG A 349 24.26 -5.25 2.25
C ARG A 349 23.73 -6.42 3.08
N ALA A 350 24.59 -7.36 3.46
CA ALA A 350 24.21 -8.51 4.26
C ALA A 350 23.73 -8.10 5.66
N GLN A 351 24.43 -7.18 6.31
CA GLN A 351 24.08 -6.64 7.63
C GLN A 351 22.69 -5.97 7.62
N LEU A 352 22.47 -5.02 6.71
CA LEU A 352 21.22 -4.28 6.63
C LEU A 352 20.05 -5.19 6.25
N GLY A 353 20.25 -6.11 5.32
CA GLY A 353 19.23 -7.09 4.93
C GLY A 353 18.81 -8.00 6.09
N SER A 354 19.78 -8.53 6.85
CA SER A 354 19.50 -9.33 8.03
C SER A 354 18.72 -8.54 9.09
N ALA A 355 19.15 -7.32 9.39
CA ALA A 355 18.50 -6.44 10.34
C ALA A 355 17.09 -6.03 9.89
N ALA A 356 16.89 -5.81 8.58
CA ALA A 356 15.57 -5.55 8.01
C ALA A 356 14.61 -6.71 8.25
N ARG A 357 15.04 -7.95 7.95
CA ARG A 357 14.24 -9.15 8.22
C ARG A 357 13.91 -9.30 9.70
N GLN A 358 14.89 -9.10 10.57
CA GLN A 358 14.68 -9.19 12.02
C GLN A 358 13.66 -8.18 12.50
N THR A 359 13.67 -6.95 11.96
CA THR A 359 12.66 -5.93 12.28
C THR A 359 11.24 -6.38 11.97
N ILE A 360 11.01 -7.08 10.84
CA ILE A 360 9.68 -7.62 10.49
C ILE A 360 9.22 -8.64 11.53
N LEU A 361 10.13 -9.52 11.96
CA LEU A 361 9.83 -10.58 12.93
C LEU A 361 9.58 -10.01 14.33
N ASP A 362 10.46 -9.16 14.83
CA ASP A 362 10.40 -8.61 16.19
C ASP A 362 9.15 -7.72 16.41
N ARG A 363 8.77 -6.99 15.37
CA ARG A 363 7.60 -6.08 15.43
C ARG A 363 6.30 -6.75 15.00
N ASP A 364 6.33 -8.03 14.63
CA ASP A 364 5.19 -8.78 14.09
C ASP A 364 4.45 -7.99 12.99
N LEU A 365 5.22 -7.52 11.98
CA LEU A 365 4.69 -6.77 10.85
C LEU A 365 4.13 -7.73 9.80
N THR A 366 3.18 -8.57 10.23
CA THR A 366 2.52 -9.59 9.43
C THR A 366 1.04 -9.28 9.27
N TRP A 367 0.40 -9.86 8.26
CA TRP A 367 -1.06 -9.77 8.14
C TRP A 367 -1.76 -10.51 9.29
N GLN A 368 -1.17 -11.60 9.79
CA GLN A 368 -1.67 -12.30 10.98
C GLN A 368 -1.57 -11.42 12.23
N GLY A 369 -0.44 -10.73 12.43
CA GLY A 369 -0.28 -9.77 13.52
C GLY A 369 -1.30 -8.63 13.43
N ASN A 370 -1.53 -8.12 12.22
CA ASN A 370 -2.55 -7.09 11.99
C ASN A 370 -3.96 -7.62 12.26
N ALA A 371 -4.28 -8.87 11.86
CA ALA A 371 -5.57 -9.49 12.16
C ALA A 371 -5.81 -9.58 13.67
N ARG A 372 -4.80 -10.03 14.45
CA ARG A 372 -4.90 -10.06 15.93
C ARG A 372 -5.14 -8.68 16.53
N ARG A 373 -4.39 -7.64 16.09
CA ARG A 373 -4.59 -6.24 16.53
C ARG A 373 -5.99 -5.73 16.21
N VAL A 374 -6.50 -6.03 15.01
CA VAL A 374 -7.87 -5.67 14.58
C VAL A 374 -8.91 -6.34 15.48
N VAL A 375 -8.73 -7.63 15.79
CA VAL A 375 -9.66 -8.39 16.66
C VAL A 375 -9.66 -7.85 18.09
N GLU A 376 -8.51 -7.53 18.65
CA GLU A 376 -8.40 -6.91 19.99
C GLU A 376 -9.16 -5.59 20.05
N LEU A 377 -8.98 -4.73 19.02
CA LEU A 377 -9.70 -3.46 18.93
C LEU A 377 -11.21 -3.65 18.73
N ALA A 378 -11.61 -4.65 17.96
CA ALA A 378 -13.02 -4.99 17.75
C ALA A 378 -13.69 -5.45 19.05
N GLN A 379 -12.99 -6.26 19.85
CA GLN A 379 -13.45 -6.70 21.18
C GLN A 379 -13.58 -5.51 22.14
N ALA A 380 -12.59 -4.64 22.18
CA ALA A 380 -12.62 -3.42 23.00
C ALA A 380 -13.78 -2.49 22.61
N ALA A 381 -13.96 -2.25 21.31
CA ALA A 381 -15.06 -1.42 20.79
C ALA A 381 -16.45 -2.01 21.12
N ARG A 382 -16.59 -3.32 21.02
CA ARG A 382 -17.84 -4.02 21.36
C ARG A 382 -18.19 -3.91 22.86
N ALA A 383 -17.19 -4.02 23.73
CA ALA A 383 -17.40 -3.89 25.18
C ALA A 383 -17.88 -2.48 25.58
N THR A 384 -17.54 -1.45 24.80
CA THR A 384 -18.01 -0.08 25.02
C THR A 384 -19.48 0.08 24.63
N VAL A 385 -19.88 -0.46 23.45
CA VAL A 385 -21.27 -0.36 22.94
C VAL A 385 -22.28 -1.12 23.83
N THR A 386 -21.85 -2.18 24.52
CA THR A 386 -22.74 -2.96 25.40
C THR A 386 -22.94 -2.34 26.78
N ARG A 387 -22.20 -1.29 27.13
CA ARG A 387 -22.33 -0.57 28.41
C ARG A 387 -23.24 0.66 28.34
N ASP A 388 -23.49 1.19 27.13
CA ASP A 388 -24.40 2.30 26.85
C ASP A 388 -25.78 1.76 26.39
#